data_abf7e87b8d1a2d1cf875a93ad4cd6325
#
_entry.id   abf7e87b8d1a2d1cf875a93ad4cd6325
#
_cell.length_a   1.000
_cell.length_b   1.000
_cell.length_c   1.000
_cell.angle_alpha   90.00
_cell.angle_beta   90.00
_cell.angle_gamma   90.00
#
_symmetry.space_group_name_H-M   'P 1'
#
loop_
_entity.id
_entity.type
_entity.pdbx_description
1 polymer ?
#
loop_
_entity_poly.entity_id
_entity_poly.type
_entity_poly.pdbx_seq_one_letter_code
_entity_poly.pdbx_strand_id
1 'polypeptide(L)'
;HLLSRRQRQMCIRDSEYTKDSKVETSSIVVEPYTSKILAIIGGKDYASSQFNRATQANRQIGSTIKPLLYYLALENGFTPATTFLCEPTTFKLDDNSTYSPSNFNDKYAYKDVTLAQAIAVSDNIFAVKTHLFLGTDNLASLIKKFGIKDVKTNASLALGTLNTNIYNLANMYNCLASEGKYNHLYTIEKITNDAGKVLY
;
A
#
# COMPACT_ATOMS: atom_id res chain seq x y z
N HIS A 1 22.12 -22.19 11.80
CA HIS A 1 22.29 -23.12 10.67
C HIS A 1 21.05 -23.34 9.80
N LEU A 2 19.83 -23.29 10.37
CA LEU A 2 18.58 -23.51 9.62
C LEU A 2 18.13 -22.27 8.82
N LEU A 3 18.41 -21.07 9.31
CA LEU A 3 18.06 -19.81 8.62
C LEU A 3 18.89 -19.60 7.34
N SER A 4 20.19 -19.97 7.35
CA SER A 4 21.05 -19.87 6.18
C SER A 4 20.67 -20.87 5.06
N ARG A 5 20.10 -22.03 5.38
CA ARG A 5 19.58 -22.99 4.39
C ARG A 5 18.29 -22.51 3.72
N ARG A 6 17.35 -21.89 4.47
CA ARG A 6 16.13 -21.33 3.90
C ARG A 6 16.43 -20.14 2.98
N GLN A 7 17.33 -19.28 3.37
CA GLN A 7 17.77 -18.14 2.53
C GLN A 7 18.46 -18.61 1.25
N ARG A 8 19.31 -19.65 1.33
CA ARG A 8 19.93 -20.26 0.13
C ARG A 8 18.90 -20.92 -0.79
N GLN A 9 17.87 -21.57 -0.28
CA GLN A 9 16.83 -22.18 -1.11
C GLN A 9 15.94 -21.15 -1.80
N MET A 10 15.64 -20.03 -1.15
CA MET A 10 14.95 -18.90 -1.82
C MET A 10 15.80 -18.29 -2.92
N CYS A 11 17.07 -18.02 -2.67
CA CYS A 11 17.99 -17.47 -3.68
C CYS A 11 18.19 -18.42 -4.88
N ILE A 12 18.23 -19.74 -4.65
CA ILE A 12 18.35 -20.75 -5.73
C ILE A 12 17.07 -20.79 -6.59
N ARG A 13 15.88 -20.76 -6.00
CA ARG A 13 14.62 -20.69 -6.74
C ARG A 13 14.51 -19.43 -7.58
N ASP A 14 14.83 -18.28 -7.03
CA ASP A 14 14.79 -17.00 -7.74
C ASP A 14 15.80 -16.98 -8.90
N SER A 15 16.99 -17.59 -8.75
CA SER A 15 17.99 -17.65 -9.81
C SER A 15 17.60 -18.57 -10.97
N GLU A 16 16.84 -19.64 -10.71
CA GLU A 16 16.44 -20.61 -11.74
C GLU A 16 15.32 -20.05 -12.64
N TYR A 17 14.34 -19.32 -12.08
CA TYR A 17 13.21 -18.76 -12.82
C TYR A 17 13.44 -17.34 -13.37
N THR A 18 14.41 -16.60 -12.86
CA THR A 18 14.59 -15.18 -13.20
C THR A 18 15.98 -14.84 -13.75
N LYS A 19 16.84 -15.82 -13.96
CA LYS A 19 18.24 -15.64 -14.33
C LYS A 19 18.43 -14.75 -15.58
N ASP A 20 17.55 -14.89 -16.55
CA ASP A 20 17.57 -14.11 -17.80
C ASP A 20 16.46 -13.04 -17.86
N SER A 21 15.68 -12.89 -16.80
CA SER A 21 14.59 -11.91 -16.73
C SER A 21 15.12 -10.52 -16.39
N LYS A 22 14.71 -9.52 -17.16
CA LYS A 22 14.91 -8.10 -16.85
C LYS A 22 13.99 -7.61 -15.71
N VAL A 23 13.09 -8.47 -15.21
CA VAL A 23 12.19 -8.14 -14.11
C VAL A 23 12.98 -8.07 -12.81
N GLU A 24 12.82 -6.99 -12.08
CA GLU A 24 13.38 -6.76 -10.77
C GLU A 24 12.30 -6.86 -9.70
N THR A 25 12.70 -7.18 -8.49
CA THR A 25 11.80 -7.28 -7.33
C THR A 25 12.37 -6.55 -6.12
N SER A 26 11.49 -6.15 -5.22
CA SER A 26 11.88 -5.64 -3.91
C SER A 26 10.92 -6.16 -2.84
N SER A 27 11.39 -6.29 -1.63
CA SER A 27 10.60 -6.77 -0.50
C SER A 27 11.00 -6.06 0.78
N ILE A 28 10.04 -5.92 1.68
CA ILE A 28 10.25 -5.42 3.04
C ILE A 28 9.43 -6.27 4.01
N VAL A 29 10.04 -6.64 5.13
CA VAL A 29 9.37 -7.34 6.22
C VAL A 29 9.45 -6.47 7.47
N VAL A 30 8.30 -6.18 8.05
CA VAL A 30 8.16 -5.32 9.22
C VAL A 30 7.50 -6.11 10.34
N GLU A 31 7.97 -5.94 11.56
CA GLU A 31 7.33 -6.46 12.75
C GLU A 31 6.25 -5.48 13.20
N PRO A 32 4.95 -5.88 13.25
CA PRO A 32 3.89 -5.03 13.78
C PRO A 32 4.16 -4.62 15.24
N TYR A 33 3.56 -3.53 15.68
CA TYR A 33 3.67 -2.91 17.00
C TYR A 33 5.04 -2.29 17.31
N THR A 34 6.16 -2.94 16.98
CA THR A 34 7.50 -2.37 17.19
C THR A 34 7.94 -1.48 16.03
N SER A 35 7.42 -1.71 14.83
CA SER A 35 7.82 -1.03 13.58
C SER A 35 9.25 -1.32 13.14
N LYS A 36 9.85 -2.41 13.67
CA LYS A 36 11.19 -2.86 13.32
C LYS A 36 11.20 -3.50 11.92
N ILE A 37 12.10 -3.05 11.08
CA ILE A 37 12.36 -3.70 9.79
C ILE A 37 13.22 -4.95 10.05
N LEU A 38 12.64 -6.13 9.80
CA LEU A 38 13.31 -7.41 9.97
C LEU A 38 14.13 -7.80 8.73
N ALA A 39 13.66 -7.39 7.54
CA ALA A 39 14.38 -7.61 6.29
C ALA A 39 13.96 -6.56 5.24
N ILE A 40 14.91 -6.17 4.41
CA ILE A 40 14.68 -5.30 3.25
C ILE A 40 15.56 -5.78 2.09
N ILE A 41 14.94 -5.96 0.92
CA ILE A 41 15.60 -6.37 -0.32
C ILE A 41 15.24 -5.35 -1.39
N GLY A 42 16.25 -4.70 -1.95
CA GLY A 42 16.09 -3.62 -2.93
C GLY A 42 16.16 -4.07 -4.40
N GLY A 43 16.58 -5.29 -4.67
CA GLY A 43 16.76 -5.86 -6.01
C GLY A 43 17.28 -7.29 -5.95
N LYS A 44 17.38 -7.96 -7.10
CA LYS A 44 17.85 -9.34 -7.20
C LYS A 44 19.36 -9.50 -6.90
N ASP A 45 20.14 -8.56 -7.40
CA ASP A 45 21.59 -8.61 -7.29
C ASP A 45 22.17 -7.20 -7.11
N TYR A 46 22.85 -6.99 -5.99
CA TYR A 46 23.46 -5.70 -5.63
C TYR A 46 24.67 -5.36 -6.51
N ALA A 47 25.39 -6.37 -6.99
CA ALA A 47 26.55 -6.12 -7.86
C ALA A 47 26.14 -5.58 -9.23
N SER A 48 24.98 -6.01 -9.75
CA SER A 48 24.45 -5.53 -11.03
C SER A 48 23.67 -4.22 -10.89
N SER A 49 23.03 -3.95 -9.74
CA SER A 49 22.27 -2.74 -9.49
C SER A 49 22.20 -2.38 -8.01
N GLN A 50 22.79 -1.22 -7.65
CA GLN A 50 22.74 -0.68 -6.28
C GLN A 50 21.47 0.13 -6.00
N PHE A 51 20.57 0.25 -6.98
CA PHE A 51 19.29 0.96 -6.82
C PHE A 51 18.36 0.19 -5.91
N ASN A 52 18.12 0.70 -4.70
CA ASN A 52 17.21 0.09 -3.73
C ASN A 52 15.76 0.42 -4.08
N ARG A 53 15.09 -0.51 -4.75
CA ARG A 53 13.70 -0.33 -5.20
C ARG A 53 12.71 -0.24 -4.05
N ALA A 54 13.03 -0.77 -2.88
CA ALA A 54 12.13 -0.69 -1.73
C ALA A 54 12.00 0.74 -1.18
N THR A 55 13.07 1.56 -1.30
CA THR A 55 13.10 2.93 -0.76
C THR A 55 13.12 4.02 -1.84
N GLN A 56 13.59 3.71 -3.05
CA GLN A 56 13.84 4.70 -4.09
C GLN A 56 12.87 4.61 -5.28
N ALA A 57 12.29 3.43 -5.56
CA ALA A 57 11.38 3.26 -6.69
C ALA A 57 9.96 3.74 -6.35
N ASN A 58 9.61 4.94 -6.77
CA ASN A 58 8.23 5.43 -6.68
C ASN A 58 7.42 4.86 -7.84
N ARG A 59 6.35 4.16 -7.51
CA ARG A 59 5.41 3.55 -8.47
C ARG A 59 3.98 3.77 -8.02
N GLN A 60 3.07 3.77 -8.98
CA GLN A 60 1.64 3.82 -8.70
C GLN A 60 1.22 2.58 -7.90
N ILE A 61 0.61 2.80 -6.73
CA ILE A 61 0.29 1.72 -5.80
C ILE A 61 -1.01 0.98 -6.12
N GLY A 62 -1.85 1.55 -6.98
CA GLY A 62 -3.09 0.91 -7.40
C GLY A 62 -4.02 0.54 -6.23
N SER A 63 -4.74 -0.55 -6.38
CA SER A 63 -5.74 -1.01 -5.39
C SER A 63 -5.20 -1.32 -4.00
N THR A 64 -3.89 -1.31 -3.79
CA THR A 64 -3.32 -1.43 -2.44
C THR A 64 -3.64 -0.25 -1.53
N ILE A 65 -4.18 0.86 -2.06
CA ILE A 65 -4.69 1.99 -1.28
C ILE A 65 -6.04 1.69 -0.59
N LYS A 66 -6.84 0.77 -1.13
CA LYS A 66 -8.22 0.54 -0.70
C LYS A 66 -8.38 0.18 0.78
N PRO A 67 -7.50 -0.59 1.44
CA PRO A 67 -7.59 -0.81 2.88
C PRO A 67 -7.56 0.48 3.70
N LEU A 68 -6.74 1.48 3.30
CA LEU A 68 -6.72 2.79 3.97
C LEU A 68 -8.04 3.56 3.74
N LEU A 69 -8.56 3.54 2.52
CA LEU A 69 -9.84 4.18 2.19
C LEU A 69 -10.97 3.58 3.01
N TYR A 70 -11.02 2.25 3.11
CA TYR A 70 -12.09 1.57 3.86
C TYR A 70 -11.92 1.68 5.37
N TYR A 71 -10.69 1.76 5.88
CA TYR A 71 -10.44 2.15 7.26
C TYR A 71 -11.08 3.53 7.57
N LEU A 72 -10.81 4.51 6.71
CA LEU A 72 -11.39 5.84 6.84
C LEU A 72 -12.93 5.82 6.73
N ALA A 73 -13.49 4.98 5.88
CA ALA A 73 -14.94 4.80 5.76
C ALA A 73 -15.55 4.24 7.05
N LEU A 74 -14.92 3.24 7.66
CA LEU A 74 -15.37 2.68 8.94
C LEU A 74 -15.33 3.72 10.07
N GLU A 75 -14.30 4.57 10.13
CA GLU A 75 -14.24 5.69 11.09
C GLU A 75 -15.35 6.73 10.87
N ASN A 76 -15.89 6.82 9.68
CA ASN A 76 -16.98 7.74 9.30
C ASN A 76 -18.37 7.06 9.24
N GLY A 77 -18.55 6.00 9.99
CA GLY A 77 -19.86 5.36 10.21
C GLY A 77 -20.23 4.27 9.19
N PHE A 78 -19.37 3.95 8.25
CA PHE A 78 -19.58 2.75 7.42
C PHE A 78 -19.44 1.50 8.27
N THR A 79 -20.08 0.43 7.82
CA THR A 79 -19.94 -0.90 8.38
C THR A 79 -19.53 -1.88 7.27
N PRO A 80 -19.07 -3.09 7.59
CA PRO A 80 -18.86 -4.13 6.58
C PRO A 80 -20.09 -4.44 5.73
N ALA A 81 -21.30 -4.14 6.24
CA ALA A 81 -22.59 -4.33 5.56
C ALA A 81 -23.07 -3.11 4.76
N THR A 82 -22.38 -1.96 4.84
CA THR A 82 -22.73 -0.77 4.04
C THR A 82 -22.66 -1.11 2.56
N THR A 83 -23.69 -0.75 1.79
CA THR A 83 -23.85 -1.15 0.39
C THR A 83 -23.80 0.04 -0.56
N PHE A 84 -23.30 -0.23 -1.77
CA PHE A 84 -23.50 0.60 -2.96
C PHE A 84 -23.83 -0.27 -4.16
N LEU A 85 -24.68 0.24 -5.05
CA LEU A 85 -24.92 -0.35 -6.36
C LEU A 85 -23.64 -0.31 -7.18
N CYS A 86 -23.15 -1.46 -7.66
CA CYS A 86 -21.93 -1.61 -8.45
C CYS A 86 -22.23 -1.96 -9.90
N GLU A 87 -22.31 -0.92 -10.74
CA GLU A 87 -22.54 -0.97 -12.18
C GLU A 87 -21.66 0.09 -12.87
N PRO A 88 -21.49 0.08 -14.21
CA PRO A 88 -20.81 1.13 -14.92
C PRO A 88 -21.35 2.51 -14.54
N THR A 89 -20.50 3.35 -13.99
CA THR A 89 -20.92 4.62 -13.40
C THR A 89 -20.00 5.74 -13.90
N THR A 90 -20.61 6.84 -14.38
CA THR A 90 -19.92 8.09 -14.68
C THR A 90 -20.22 9.09 -13.57
N PHE A 91 -19.17 9.54 -12.89
CA PHE A 91 -19.25 10.54 -11.83
C PHE A 91 -19.09 11.93 -12.43
N LYS A 92 -19.98 12.85 -12.06
CA LYS A 92 -19.81 14.26 -12.32
C LYS A 92 -19.05 14.87 -11.13
N LEU A 93 -17.94 15.54 -11.40
CA LEU A 93 -17.08 16.16 -10.38
C LEU A 93 -17.43 17.65 -10.22
N ASP A 94 -16.96 18.26 -9.13
CA ASP A 94 -17.27 19.65 -8.78
C ASP A 94 -16.78 20.67 -9.82
N ASP A 95 -15.72 20.34 -10.56
CA ASP A 95 -15.17 21.14 -11.67
C ASP A 95 -15.92 20.94 -13.00
N ASN A 96 -17.09 20.31 -12.98
CA ASN A 96 -17.88 19.90 -14.13
C ASN A 96 -17.21 18.87 -15.07
N SER A 97 -16.06 18.33 -14.73
CA SER A 97 -15.48 17.21 -15.44
C SER A 97 -16.22 15.90 -15.10
N THR A 98 -15.97 14.87 -15.87
CA THR A 98 -16.54 13.54 -15.63
C THR A 98 -15.43 12.52 -15.41
N TYR A 99 -15.69 11.56 -14.54
CA TYR A 99 -14.80 10.44 -14.25
C TYR A 99 -15.54 9.10 -14.35
N SER A 100 -15.11 8.24 -15.24
CA SER A 100 -15.73 6.93 -15.51
C SER A 100 -14.72 5.80 -15.25
N PRO A 101 -14.55 5.37 -13.99
CA PRO A 101 -13.70 4.21 -13.70
C PRO A 101 -14.34 2.92 -14.19
N SER A 102 -13.52 1.94 -14.57
CA SER A 102 -14.01 0.59 -14.84
C SER A 102 -13.46 -0.40 -13.81
N ASN A 103 -14.20 -1.49 -13.59
CA ASN A 103 -13.73 -2.65 -12.86
C ASN A 103 -12.79 -3.49 -13.73
N PHE A 104 -12.01 -4.35 -13.09
CA PHE A 104 -11.10 -5.26 -13.81
C PHE A 104 -11.88 -6.15 -14.78
N ASN A 105 -11.45 -6.16 -16.06
CA ASN A 105 -12.12 -6.85 -17.16
C ASN A 105 -13.60 -6.46 -17.34
N ASP A 106 -13.98 -5.24 -17.00
CA ASP A 106 -15.35 -4.70 -17.10
C ASP A 106 -16.41 -5.58 -16.42
N LYS A 107 -16.01 -6.27 -15.33
CA LYS A 107 -16.91 -7.11 -14.53
C LYS A 107 -17.61 -6.29 -13.46
N TYR A 108 -18.93 -6.25 -13.52
CA TYR A 108 -19.79 -5.54 -12.57
C TYR A 108 -20.83 -6.49 -11.97
N ALA A 109 -21.21 -6.21 -10.73
CA ALA A 109 -22.20 -7.01 -10.03
C ALA A 109 -23.64 -6.72 -10.47
N TYR A 110 -23.91 -5.50 -11.00
CA TYR A 110 -25.24 -4.98 -11.36
C TYR A 110 -26.27 -5.10 -10.22
N LYS A 111 -25.79 -4.99 -8.98
CA LYS A 111 -26.58 -5.06 -7.75
C LYS A 111 -25.84 -4.36 -6.62
N ASP A 112 -26.50 -4.23 -5.47
CA ASP A 112 -25.86 -3.75 -4.27
C ASP A 112 -24.77 -4.73 -3.79
N VAL A 113 -23.59 -4.17 -3.55
CA VAL A 113 -22.41 -4.87 -3.05
C VAL A 113 -22.05 -4.28 -1.70
N THR A 114 -21.78 -5.13 -0.72
CA THR A 114 -21.34 -4.68 0.61
C THR A 114 -19.87 -4.25 0.59
N LEU A 115 -19.45 -3.44 1.57
CA LEU A 115 -18.05 -3.07 1.74
C LEU A 115 -17.15 -4.31 1.85
N ALA A 116 -17.59 -5.34 2.61
CA ALA A 116 -16.85 -6.59 2.73
C ALA A 116 -16.68 -7.33 1.39
N GLN A 117 -17.72 -7.33 0.56
CA GLN A 117 -17.63 -7.91 -0.79
C GLN A 117 -16.76 -7.05 -1.71
N ALA A 118 -16.89 -5.72 -1.64
CA ALA A 118 -16.15 -4.79 -2.47
C ALA A 118 -14.64 -4.88 -2.25
N ILE A 119 -14.17 -5.01 -1.01
CA ILE A 119 -12.74 -5.22 -0.72
C ILE A 119 -12.26 -6.59 -1.20
N ALA A 120 -13.08 -7.63 -1.07
CA ALA A 120 -12.72 -8.99 -1.47
C ALA A 120 -12.49 -9.14 -2.99
N VAL A 121 -13.29 -8.43 -3.80
CA VAL A 121 -13.16 -8.45 -5.27
C VAL A 121 -12.44 -7.22 -5.82
N SER A 122 -12.00 -6.32 -4.94
CA SER A 122 -11.35 -5.06 -5.32
C SER A 122 -12.19 -4.19 -6.27
N ASP A 123 -13.49 -4.02 -5.96
CA ASP A 123 -14.41 -3.24 -6.77
C ASP A 123 -13.99 -1.77 -6.85
N ASN A 124 -13.87 -1.24 -8.07
CA ASN A 124 -13.43 0.14 -8.31
C ASN A 124 -14.58 1.13 -8.16
N ILE A 125 -15.79 0.76 -8.56
CA ILE A 125 -16.98 1.62 -8.46
C ILE A 125 -17.29 1.89 -7.00
N PHE A 126 -17.29 0.83 -6.16
CA PHE A 126 -17.48 0.97 -4.73
C PHE A 126 -16.42 1.89 -4.10
N ALA A 127 -15.15 1.70 -4.45
CA ALA A 127 -14.06 2.51 -3.92
C ALA A 127 -14.22 3.99 -4.28
N VAL A 128 -14.55 4.31 -5.52
CA VAL A 128 -14.75 5.71 -5.94
C VAL A 128 -15.99 6.31 -5.27
N LYS A 129 -17.11 5.57 -5.20
CA LYS A 129 -18.31 6.03 -4.46
C LYS A 129 -18.00 6.34 -3.00
N THR A 130 -17.26 5.44 -2.33
CA THR A 130 -16.82 5.65 -0.94
C THR A 130 -15.97 6.91 -0.82
N HIS A 131 -14.99 7.09 -1.68
CA HIS A 131 -14.09 8.23 -1.64
C HIS A 131 -14.81 9.57 -1.85
N LEU A 132 -15.70 9.63 -2.83
CA LEU A 132 -16.49 10.83 -3.11
C LEU A 132 -17.48 11.11 -1.97
N PHE A 133 -18.09 10.08 -1.38
CA PHE A 133 -18.97 10.22 -0.22
C PHE A 133 -18.24 10.83 0.99
N LEU A 134 -17.01 10.39 1.25
CA LEU A 134 -16.20 10.90 2.35
C LEU A 134 -15.61 12.29 2.08
N GLY A 135 -15.58 12.73 0.82
CA GLY A 135 -14.84 13.91 0.38
C GLY A 135 -13.39 13.59 0.00
N THR A 136 -12.97 14.09 -1.16
CA THR A 136 -11.69 13.76 -1.79
C THR A 136 -10.45 14.14 -0.97
N ASP A 137 -10.57 15.11 -0.06
CA ASP A 137 -9.49 15.59 0.79
C ASP A 137 -9.16 14.66 1.96
N ASN A 138 -10.11 13.86 2.43
CA ASN A 138 -9.94 13.05 3.63
C ASN A 138 -8.90 11.95 3.45
N LEU A 139 -8.96 11.20 2.35
CA LEU A 139 -7.97 10.18 2.05
C LEU A 139 -6.58 10.79 1.81
N ALA A 140 -6.51 11.92 1.09
CA ALA A 140 -5.26 12.64 0.85
C ALA A 140 -4.64 13.12 2.18
N SER A 141 -5.45 13.66 3.07
CA SER A 141 -5.02 14.10 4.41
C SER A 141 -4.50 12.96 5.27
N LEU A 142 -5.15 11.79 5.22
CA LEU A 142 -4.67 10.59 5.89
C LEU A 142 -3.31 10.15 5.34
N ILE A 143 -3.14 10.10 4.02
CA ILE A 143 -1.87 9.70 3.38
C ILE A 143 -0.74 10.67 3.73
N LYS A 144 -1.02 11.98 3.80
CA LYS A 144 -0.03 13.00 4.19
C LYS A 144 0.50 12.80 5.61
N LYS A 145 -0.28 12.24 6.54
CA LYS A 145 0.18 11.89 7.89
C LYS A 145 1.31 10.87 7.89
N PHE A 146 1.41 10.04 6.86
CA PHE A 146 2.51 9.09 6.65
C PHE A 146 3.75 9.69 5.99
N GLY A 147 3.82 11.03 5.86
CA GLY A 147 4.97 11.74 5.32
C GLY A 147 5.01 11.87 3.80
N ILE A 148 3.98 11.42 3.09
CA ILE A 148 3.87 11.53 1.63
C ILE A 148 3.27 12.90 1.30
N LYS A 149 4.08 13.81 0.72
CA LYS A 149 3.69 15.22 0.51
C LYS A 149 2.87 15.44 -0.75
N ASP A 150 3.25 14.79 -1.85
CA ASP A 150 2.65 15.02 -3.18
C ASP A 150 1.44 14.11 -3.40
N VAL A 151 0.33 14.43 -2.72
CA VAL A 151 -0.92 13.69 -2.86
C VAL A 151 -1.96 14.57 -3.52
N LYS A 152 -2.42 14.16 -4.71
CA LYS A 152 -3.50 14.84 -5.44
C LYS A 152 -4.86 14.47 -4.86
N THR A 153 -5.71 15.48 -4.65
CA THR A 153 -7.08 15.32 -4.14
C THR A 153 -8.05 15.19 -5.32
N ASN A 154 -8.10 14.01 -5.93
CA ASN A 154 -8.99 13.72 -7.04
C ASN A 154 -9.69 12.37 -6.88
N ALA A 155 -10.74 12.15 -7.63
CA ALA A 155 -11.56 10.92 -7.57
C ALA A 155 -10.73 9.64 -7.81
N SER A 156 -9.71 9.71 -8.66
CA SER A 156 -8.88 8.55 -8.98
C SER A 156 -7.91 8.14 -7.87
N LEU A 157 -7.73 8.97 -6.83
CA LEU A 157 -6.93 8.61 -5.65
C LEU A 157 -7.45 7.34 -4.97
N ALA A 158 -8.77 7.11 -4.98
CA ALA A 158 -9.40 5.89 -4.49
C ALA A 158 -8.89 4.61 -5.14
N LEU A 159 -8.36 4.73 -6.36
CA LEU A 159 -7.79 3.62 -7.15
C LEU A 159 -6.26 3.58 -7.11
N GLY A 160 -5.65 4.38 -6.23
CA GLY A 160 -4.23 4.38 -6.00
C GLY A 160 -3.39 5.00 -7.11
N THR A 161 -3.87 6.09 -7.70
CA THR A 161 -3.05 6.90 -8.64
C THR A 161 -1.89 7.63 -7.96
N LEU A 162 -1.67 7.35 -6.70
CA LEU A 162 -0.54 7.81 -5.90
C LEU A 162 0.75 7.07 -6.29
N ASN A 163 1.82 7.81 -6.54
CA ASN A 163 3.16 7.27 -6.71
C ASN A 163 3.91 7.32 -5.37
N THR A 164 4.33 6.17 -4.88
CA THR A 164 5.17 6.07 -3.69
C THR A 164 6.00 4.77 -3.73
N ASN A 165 6.91 4.59 -2.79
CA ASN A 165 7.74 3.40 -2.69
C ASN A 165 7.16 2.37 -1.70
N ILE A 166 7.70 1.15 -1.74
CA ILE A 166 7.23 0.04 -0.92
C ILE A 166 7.48 0.30 0.59
N TYR A 167 8.50 1.06 0.95
CA TYR A 167 8.77 1.45 2.35
C TYR A 167 7.61 2.27 2.92
N ASN A 168 7.15 3.30 2.21
CA ASN A 168 6.02 4.12 2.63
C ASN A 168 4.72 3.30 2.69
N LEU A 169 4.49 2.44 1.69
CA LEU A 169 3.33 1.55 1.68
C LEU A 169 3.37 0.58 2.87
N ALA A 170 4.53 -0.01 3.17
CA ALA A 170 4.71 -0.88 4.33
C ALA A 170 4.43 -0.16 5.65
N ASN A 171 4.82 1.13 5.75
CA ASN A 171 4.53 1.95 6.93
C ASN A 171 3.03 2.18 7.13
N MET A 172 2.28 2.45 6.05
CA MET A 172 0.82 2.55 6.10
C MET A 172 0.17 1.24 6.57
N TYR A 173 0.60 0.11 6.01
CA TYR A 173 0.08 -1.21 6.38
C TYR A 173 0.50 -1.63 7.80
N ASN A 174 1.71 -1.25 8.23
CA ASN A 174 2.16 -1.48 9.60
C ASN A 174 1.27 -0.75 10.61
N CYS A 175 0.85 0.48 10.30
CA CYS A 175 -0.11 1.22 11.14
C CYS A 175 -1.43 0.46 11.28
N LEU A 176 -1.99 -0.08 10.17
CA LEU A 176 -3.20 -0.91 10.23
C LEU A 176 -2.98 -2.17 11.06
N ALA A 177 -1.85 -2.87 10.88
CA ALA A 177 -1.51 -4.08 11.62
C ALA A 177 -1.24 -3.83 13.11
N SER A 178 -0.90 -2.60 13.47
CA SER A 178 -0.62 -2.16 14.85
C SER A 178 -1.83 -1.43 15.48
N GLU A 179 -3.04 -1.79 15.07
CA GLU A 179 -4.29 -1.23 15.62
C GLU A 179 -4.37 0.30 15.52
N GLY A 180 -3.88 0.86 14.42
CA GLY A 180 -3.85 2.31 14.16
C GLY A 180 -2.70 3.06 14.83
N LYS A 181 -1.80 2.38 15.54
CA LYS A 181 -0.61 3.02 16.14
C LYS A 181 0.43 3.29 15.06
N TYR A 182 0.74 4.56 14.85
CA TYR A 182 1.76 4.98 13.90
C TYR A 182 3.11 5.15 14.58
N ASN A 183 4.09 4.37 14.15
CA ASN A 183 5.50 4.52 14.52
C ASN A 183 6.34 4.51 13.24
N HIS A 184 7.43 5.26 13.22
CA HIS A 184 8.36 5.22 12.10
C HIS A 184 9.05 3.87 12.01
N LEU A 185 9.16 3.34 10.79
CA LEU A 185 9.94 2.13 10.53
C LEU A 185 11.43 2.40 10.80
N TYR A 186 12.11 1.46 11.44
CA TYR A 186 13.54 1.58 11.75
C TYR A 186 14.28 0.26 11.57
N THR A 187 15.58 0.35 11.29
CA THR A 187 16.50 -0.78 11.13
C THR A 187 17.55 -0.84 12.25
N ILE A 188 17.85 0.30 12.87
CA ILE A 188 18.84 0.44 13.93
C ILE A 188 18.11 0.71 15.23
N GLU A 189 18.23 -0.19 16.20
CA GLU A 189 17.58 -0.08 17.49
C GLU A 189 18.41 0.76 18.47
N LYS A 190 19.72 0.56 18.45
CA LYS A 190 20.66 1.34 19.27
C LYS A 190 22.09 1.25 18.72
N ILE A 191 22.86 2.28 18.96
CA ILE A 191 24.29 2.31 18.72
C ILE A 191 24.99 2.53 20.06
N THR A 192 26.00 1.69 20.38
CA THR A 192 26.82 1.82 21.60
C THR A 192 28.28 1.99 21.24
N ASN A 193 29.03 2.68 22.10
CA ASN A 193 30.49 2.67 22.02
C ASN A 193 31.07 1.41 22.68
N ASP A 194 32.41 1.24 22.62
CA ASP A 194 33.13 0.10 23.19
C ASP A 194 32.96 -0.03 24.70
N ALA A 195 32.64 1.05 25.42
CA ALA A 195 32.35 1.06 26.86
C ALA A 195 30.88 0.74 27.18
N GLY A 196 30.05 0.38 26.16
CA GLY A 196 28.64 0.05 26.32
C GLY A 196 27.71 1.26 26.49
N LYS A 197 28.23 2.49 26.39
CA LYS A 197 27.40 3.71 26.46
C LYS A 197 26.58 3.84 25.18
N VAL A 198 25.27 4.03 25.34
CA VAL A 198 24.36 4.27 24.21
C VAL A 198 24.65 5.62 23.58
N LEU A 199 24.84 5.64 22.26
CA LEU A 199 25.08 6.84 21.45
C LEU A 199 23.83 7.25 20.68
N TYR A 200 22.95 6.27 20.33
CA TYR A 200 21.69 6.44 19.62
C TYR A 200 20.70 5.39 20.08
#